data_1084e9ac058fcc88bef6b865c2680229
#
_entry.id   1084e9ac058fcc88bef6b865c2680229
#
_cell.length_a   1.000
_cell.length_b   1.000
_cell.length_c   1.000
_cell.angle_alpha   90.00
_cell.angle_beta   90.00
_cell.angle_gamma   90.00
#
_symmetry.space_group_name_H-M   'P 1'
#
loop_
_entity.id
_entity.type
_entity.pdbx_description
1 polymer ?
#
loop_
_entity_poly.entity_id
_entity_poly.type
_entity_poly.pdbx_seq_one_letter_code
_entity_poly.pdbx_strand_id
1 'polypeptide(L)'
;MKQPVNDITEVLRGLSAQIESMQKTIDSQHATICQINRNGQAQLRKIQSLERMLKKKDKENEDLRKRLSRYEEPPRNSGNSSTPPSKEQMKDEIVRRTKSLRKPSGRKPGGQPGHEGNTLELNDSVDNIVDEKPGICDECGDSLDGCDTELDYITQIISLPELKPLITEVRHYVTICRTCGKRVKAHSRRRRSNAVVYDASVKGFVVYLSTVQFLPYNRIAAFFKEVFGLEISQGSMVNWINEARRSAEPAIEKIKEYIMQSPVVGFDESGCYCNKRLDWAWIAQTVYFTLVFHGNSRKGRELEDRFGDSLERMTAVTDRHSAYFALHFLNHQVCLAHLLRECQYLNELDKEQQWSESVESLFQEAIHERNQKPTESIDPQSWLDRLDNLIDENLSRLNEKFTTFKNGLLKCRDYIFNFLRDPAIPPDNNASERGIRKLKIKLKNIP
;
A
#
# COMPACT_ATOMS: atom_id res chain seq x y z
N MET A 1 -49.32 -78.01 -82.25
CA MET A 1 -49.31 -77.17 -81.06
C MET A 1 -48.25 -77.57 -80.09
N LYS A 2 -46.98 -77.08 -80.23
CA LYS A 2 -45.82 -77.22 -79.28
C LYS A 2 -44.86 -76.03 -79.45
N GLN A 3 -45.32 -74.83 -79.21
CA GLN A 3 -44.42 -73.68 -79.28
C GLN A 3 -44.44 -72.68 -78.10
N PRO A 4 -45.21 -72.70 -77.00
CA PRO A 4 -45.10 -71.71 -75.91
C PRO A 4 -44.16 -72.08 -74.75
N VAL A 5 -43.60 -73.36 -74.65
CA VAL A 5 -42.81 -73.74 -73.49
C VAL A 5 -41.31 -73.35 -73.63
N ASN A 6 -40.78 -73.25 -74.83
CA ASN A 6 -39.41 -72.86 -75.10
C ASN A 6 -39.17 -71.33 -74.76
N ASP A 7 -40.18 -70.50 -75.04
CA ASP A 7 -40.07 -69.04 -74.84
C ASP A 7 -39.99 -68.64 -73.35
N ILE A 8 -40.74 -69.35 -72.51
CA ILE A 8 -40.66 -69.11 -71.06
C ILE A 8 -39.40 -69.49 -70.41
N THR A 9 -38.81 -70.57 -70.91
CA THR A 9 -37.50 -71.09 -70.39
C THR A 9 -36.31 -70.20 -70.79
N GLU A 10 -36.43 -69.52 -71.94
CA GLU A 10 -35.41 -68.55 -72.37
C GLU A 10 -35.50 -67.25 -71.66
N VAL A 11 -36.73 -66.75 -71.36
CA VAL A 11 -36.97 -65.58 -70.49
C VAL A 11 -36.47 -65.83 -69.06
N LEU A 12 -36.73 -67.05 -68.53
CA LEU A 12 -36.26 -67.37 -67.14
C LEU A 12 -34.74 -67.46 -67.11
N ARG A 13 -34.03 -67.98 -68.14
CA ARG A 13 -32.55 -67.93 -68.21
C ARG A 13 -32.02 -66.50 -68.28
N GLY A 14 -32.68 -65.65 -69.11
CA GLY A 14 -32.33 -64.20 -69.15
C GLY A 14 -32.45 -63.51 -67.82
N LEU A 15 -33.55 -63.73 -67.09
CA LEU A 15 -33.83 -63.21 -65.80
C LEU A 15 -32.78 -63.74 -64.75
N SER A 16 -32.44 -65.03 -64.78
CA SER A 16 -31.43 -65.59 -63.89
C SER A 16 -30.06 -64.99 -64.14
N ALA A 17 -29.68 -64.78 -65.40
CA ALA A 17 -28.40 -64.14 -65.74
C ALA A 17 -28.36 -62.65 -65.29
N GLN A 18 -29.52 -61.96 -65.42
CA GLN A 18 -29.61 -60.59 -64.86
C GLN A 18 -29.54 -60.54 -63.33
N ILE A 19 -30.21 -61.48 -62.65
CA ILE A 19 -30.07 -61.59 -61.17
C ILE A 19 -28.62 -61.85 -60.73
N GLU A 20 -27.91 -62.74 -61.38
CA GLU A 20 -26.49 -63.03 -61.11
C GLU A 20 -25.63 -61.81 -61.37
N SER A 21 -25.89 -61.05 -62.45
CA SER A 21 -25.16 -59.81 -62.75
C SER A 21 -25.44 -58.72 -61.69
N MET A 22 -26.72 -58.57 -61.29
CA MET A 22 -27.05 -57.63 -60.19
C MET A 22 -26.44 -58.04 -58.87
N GLN A 23 -26.41 -59.34 -58.54
CA GLN A 23 -25.78 -59.83 -57.32
C GLN A 23 -24.29 -59.49 -57.29
N LYS A 24 -23.56 -59.72 -58.39
CA LYS A 24 -22.15 -59.35 -58.53
C LYS A 24 -21.93 -57.84 -58.35
N THR A 25 -22.86 -57.02 -58.85
CA THR A 25 -22.80 -55.56 -58.69
C THR A 25 -23.05 -55.16 -57.23
N ILE A 26 -24.03 -55.74 -56.55
CA ILE A 26 -24.30 -55.55 -55.14
C ILE A 26 -23.09 -55.95 -54.26
N ASP A 27 -22.48 -57.10 -54.54
CA ASP A 27 -21.31 -57.55 -53.77
C ASP A 27 -20.09 -56.62 -53.94
N SER A 28 -19.88 -56.13 -55.18
CA SER A 28 -18.85 -55.16 -55.49
C SER A 28 -19.09 -53.79 -54.76
N GLN A 29 -20.36 -53.34 -54.79
CA GLN A 29 -20.73 -52.09 -54.06
C GLN A 29 -20.58 -52.28 -52.55
N HIS A 30 -20.98 -53.43 -52.01
CA HIS A 30 -20.84 -53.74 -50.60
C HIS A 30 -19.37 -53.75 -50.18
N ALA A 31 -18.47 -54.35 -50.98
CA ALA A 31 -17.03 -54.34 -50.75
C ALA A 31 -16.47 -52.90 -50.73
N THR A 32 -16.96 -52.06 -51.66
CA THR A 32 -16.57 -50.64 -51.75
C THR A 32 -17.03 -49.86 -50.52
N ILE A 33 -18.28 -50.05 -50.09
CA ILE A 33 -18.80 -49.45 -48.87
C ILE A 33 -18.01 -49.87 -47.64
N CYS A 34 -17.68 -51.14 -47.49
CA CYS A 34 -16.84 -51.64 -46.42
C CYS A 34 -15.44 -50.99 -46.41
N GLN A 35 -14.86 -50.78 -47.58
CA GLN A 35 -13.55 -50.10 -47.70
C GLN A 35 -13.64 -48.63 -47.34
N ILE A 36 -14.68 -47.92 -47.78
CA ILE A 36 -14.94 -46.52 -47.44
C ILE A 36 -15.12 -46.40 -45.91
N ASN A 37 -15.91 -47.28 -45.30
CA ASN A 37 -16.13 -47.26 -43.85
C ASN A 37 -14.84 -47.50 -43.05
N ARG A 38 -13.96 -48.46 -43.51
CA ARG A 38 -12.66 -48.65 -42.87
C ARG A 38 -11.75 -47.42 -42.98
N ASN A 39 -11.71 -46.78 -44.17
CA ASN A 39 -10.96 -45.57 -44.39
C ASN A 39 -11.50 -44.40 -43.53
N GLY A 40 -12.84 -44.26 -43.45
CA GLY A 40 -13.49 -43.24 -42.60
C GLY A 40 -13.15 -43.42 -41.11
N GLN A 41 -13.18 -44.70 -40.64
CA GLN A 41 -12.75 -44.98 -39.24
C GLN A 41 -11.27 -44.70 -39.01
N ALA A 42 -10.39 -44.99 -39.95
CA ALA A 42 -8.98 -44.68 -39.84
C ALA A 42 -8.73 -43.16 -39.82
N GLN A 43 -9.43 -42.41 -40.66
CA GLN A 43 -9.39 -40.94 -40.65
C GLN A 43 -9.89 -40.36 -39.33
N LEU A 44 -11.01 -40.89 -38.80
CA LEU A 44 -11.57 -40.44 -37.52
C LEU A 44 -10.55 -40.64 -36.36
N ARG A 45 -9.89 -41.79 -36.31
CA ARG A 45 -8.83 -42.04 -35.33
C ARG A 45 -7.67 -41.08 -35.50
N LYS A 46 -7.31 -40.73 -36.73
CA LYS A 46 -6.24 -39.75 -36.99
C LYS A 46 -6.62 -38.34 -36.53
N ILE A 47 -7.89 -37.90 -36.79
CA ILE A 47 -8.42 -36.64 -36.33
C ILE A 47 -8.40 -36.59 -34.80
N GLN A 48 -8.90 -37.60 -34.11
CA GLN A 48 -8.89 -37.64 -32.64
C GLN A 48 -7.44 -37.60 -32.07
N SER A 49 -6.49 -38.22 -32.74
CA SER A 49 -5.07 -38.15 -32.35
C SER A 49 -4.49 -36.75 -32.52
N LEU A 50 -4.81 -36.09 -33.65
CA LEU A 50 -4.36 -34.73 -33.94
C LEU A 50 -4.98 -33.71 -32.96
N GLU A 51 -6.27 -33.86 -32.62
CA GLU A 51 -6.90 -33.04 -31.62
C GLU A 51 -6.28 -33.13 -30.21
N ARG A 52 -5.89 -34.37 -29.82
CA ARG A 52 -5.15 -34.57 -28.56
C ARG A 52 -3.76 -33.91 -28.58
N MET A 53 -3.07 -34.00 -29.72
CA MET A 53 -1.76 -33.35 -29.87
C MET A 53 -1.89 -31.83 -29.91
N LEU A 54 -2.95 -31.28 -30.53
CA LEU A 54 -3.23 -29.85 -30.56
C LEU A 54 -3.47 -29.35 -29.15
N LYS A 55 -4.35 -29.99 -28.39
CA LYS A 55 -4.61 -29.63 -26.98
C LYS A 55 -3.33 -29.66 -26.12
N LYS A 56 -2.45 -30.62 -26.38
CA LYS A 56 -1.17 -30.67 -25.66
C LYS A 56 -0.27 -29.51 -26.05
N LYS A 57 -0.21 -29.16 -27.33
CA LYS A 57 0.59 -28.02 -27.82
C LYS A 57 0.04 -26.68 -27.36
N ASP A 58 -1.28 -26.52 -27.30
CA ASP A 58 -1.90 -25.32 -26.77
C ASP A 58 -1.52 -25.11 -25.29
N LYS A 59 -1.54 -26.18 -24.49
CA LYS A 59 -1.11 -26.12 -23.09
C LYS A 59 0.40 -25.79 -22.93
N GLU A 60 1.25 -26.40 -23.79
CA GLU A 60 2.68 -26.06 -23.81
C GLU A 60 2.90 -24.60 -24.22
N ASN A 61 2.19 -24.10 -25.21
CA ASN A 61 2.25 -22.72 -25.66
C ASN A 61 1.78 -21.75 -24.57
N GLU A 62 0.71 -22.10 -23.84
CA GLU A 62 0.25 -21.30 -22.70
C GLU A 62 1.31 -21.23 -21.58
N ASP A 63 1.95 -22.36 -21.27
CA ASP A 63 3.04 -22.39 -20.27
C ASP A 63 4.27 -21.59 -20.74
N LEU A 64 4.64 -21.73 -22.01
CA LEU A 64 5.74 -20.95 -22.59
C LEU A 64 5.42 -19.45 -22.59
N ARG A 65 4.20 -19.04 -22.94
CA ARG A 65 3.77 -17.63 -22.86
C ARG A 65 3.83 -17.12 -21.42
N LYS A 66 3.36 -17.90 -20.43
CA LYS A 66 3.48 -17.55 -19.00
C LYS A 66 4.93 -17.43 -18.53
N ARG A 67 5.85 -18.21 -19.09
CA ARG A 67 7.28 -18.12 -18.79
C ARG A 67 7.93 -16.93 -19.48
N LEU A 68 7.58 -16.66 -20.73
CA LEU A 68 8.10 -15.54 -21.52
C LEU A 68 7.61 -14.20 -20.94
N SER A 69 6.36 -14.12 -20.54
CA SER A 69 5.78 -12.90 -19.94
C SER A 69 6.55 -12.39 -18.71
N ARG A 70 7.22 -13.29 -17.95
CA ARG A 70 8.07 -12.90 -16.83
C ARG A 70 9.33 -12.12 -17.24
N TYR A 71 9.74 -12.23 -18.48
CA TYR A 71 10.92 -11.55 -19.04
C TYR A 71 10.55 -10.33 -19.87
N GLU A 72 9.35 -10.30 -20.44
CA GLU A 72 8.85 -9.22 -21.30
C GLU A 72 8.03 -8.19 -20.50
N GLU A 73 7.47 -8.58 -19.34
CA GLU A 73 6.72 -7.65 -18.50
C GLU A 73 7.63 -6.67 -17.78
N PRO A 74 7.25 -5.39 -17.73
CA PRO A 74 7.98 -4.41 -16.93
C PRO A 74 8.03 -4.83 -15.47
N PRO A 75 9.16 -4.66 -14.77
CA PRO A 75 9.27 -5.01 -13.36
C PRO A 75 8.32 -4.17 -12.53
N ARG A 76 7.56 -4.83 -11.64
CA ARG A 76 6.69 -4.12 -10.71
C ARG A 76 7.51 -3.38 -9.66
N ASN A 77 7.30 -2.09 -9.55
CA ASN A 77 7.96 -1.20 -8.60
C ASN A 77 6.94 -0.30 -7.90
N SER A 78 7.40 0.55 -6.99
CA SER A 78 6.51 1.48 -6.26
C SER A 78 5.94 2.61 -7.12
N GLY A 79 6.43 2.80 -8.33
CA GLY A 79 5.91 3.78 -9.29
C GLY A 79 4.75 3.24 -10.12
N ASN A 80 4.81 1.96 -10.51
CA ASN A 80 3.85 1.33 -11.42
C ASN A 80 2.98 0.25 -10.75
N SER A 81 3.06 0.07 -9.45
CA SER A 81 2.26 -0.92 -8.70
C SER A 81 2.16 -0.56 -7.23
N SER A 82 1.34 -1.30 -6.47
CA SER A 82 1.27 -1.21 -5.01
C SER A 82 2.47 -1.88 -4.29
N THR A 83 3.53 -2.24 -5.01
CA THR A 83 4.73 -2.85 -4.41
C THR A 83 5.45 -1.82 -3.55
N PRO A 84 5.67 -2.08 -2.24
CA PRO A 84 6.36 -1.14 -1.39
C PRO A 84 7.84 -1.05 -1.77
N PRO A 85 8.48 0.14 -1.72
CA PRO A 85 9.89 0.34 -2.07
C PRO A 85 10.87 -0.60 -1.38
N SER A 86 10.49 -1.13 -0.23
CA SER A 86 11.30 -2.07 0.55
C SER A 86 11.32 -3.50 0.00
N LYS A 87 10.45 -3.82 -0.96
CA LYS A 87 10.42 -5.12 -1.68
C LYS A 87 11.02 -5.01 -3.08
N GLU A 88 11.39 -3.80 -3.51
CA GLU A 88 12.10 -3.62 -4.77
C GLU A 88 13.46 -4.29 -4.66
N GLN A 89 13.75 -5.21 -5.56
CA GLN A 89 15.09 -5.81 -5.65
C GLN A 89 16.07 -4.73 -6.10
N MET A 90 17.18 -4.57 -5.37
CA MET A 90 18.31 -3.75 -5.79
C MET A 90 18.98 -4.43 -7.00
N LYS A 91 18.40 -4.31 -8.15
CA LYS A 91 19.03 -4.65 -9.43
C LYS A 91 19.11 -3.39 -10.25
N ASP A 92 20.37 -3.02 -10.51
CA ASP A 92 20.86 -2.08 -11.51
C ASP A 92 20.12 -0.76 -11.63
N GLU A 93 20.84 0.34 -11.33
CA GLU A 93 20.53 1.75 -11.63
C GLU A 93 19.05 2.04 -12.00
N ILE A 94 18.15 1.68 -11.12
CA ILE A 94 16.80 2.22 -11.18
C ILE A 94 16.98 3.69 -10.86
N VAL A 95 17.01 4.49 -11.91
CA VAL A 95 16.77 5.93 -11.80
C VAL A 95 15.59 6.06 -10.85
N ARG A 96 15.84 6.52 -9.63
CA ARG A 96 14.80 6.80 -8.64
C ARG A 96 13.95 7.91 -9.22
N ARG A 97 13.00 7.54 -10.12
CA ARG A 97 11.99 8.46 -10.60
C ARG A 97 11.30 8.98 -9.35
N THR A 98 11.29 10.28 -9.23
CA THR A 98 10.61 10.96 -8.12
C THR A 98 9.21 10.37 -7.99
N LYS A 99 8.82 9.95 -6.78
CA LYS A 99 7.51 9.34 -6.48
C LYS A 99 6.32 10.28 -6.74
N SER A 100 6.58 11.43 -7.29
CA SER A 100 5.62 12.43 -7.69
C SER A 100 5.12 12.10 -9.10
N LEU A 101 3.82 11.94 -9.25
CA LEU A 101 3.13 11.89 -10.56
C LEU A 101 3.27 13.20 -11.35
N ARG A 102 4.05 14.17 -10.85
CA ARG A 102 4.35 15.42 -11.53
C ARG A 102 5.30 15.13 -12.69
N LYS A 103 4.96 15.63 -13.87
CA LYS A 103 5.88 15.63 -15.01
C LYS A 103 7.19 16.36 -14.61
N PRO A 104 8.36 15.88 -15.05
CA PRO A 104 9.62 16.58 -14.79
C PRO A 104 9.51 18.01 -15.28
N SER A 105 9.72 18.99 -14.39
CA SER A 105 9.60 20.42 -14.73
C SER A 105 10.77 20.95 -15.55
N GLY A 106 11.80 20.12 -15.82
CA GLY A 106 13.05 20.53 -16.47
C GLY A 106 13.92 21.46 -15.62
N ARG A 107 13.49 21.80 -14.41
CA ARG A 107 14.23 22.71 -13.50
C ARG A 107 15.31 21.94 -12.73
N LYS A 108 16.41 22.63 -12.41
CA LYS A 108 17.50 22.04 -11.60
C LYS A 108 17.00 21.66 -10.20
N PRO A 109 17.51 20.57 -9.58
CA PRO A 109 17.23 20.27 -8.19
C PRO A 109 17.72 21.39 -7.27
N GLY A 110 16.93 21.74 -6.24
CA GLY A 110 17.26 22.79 -5.27
C GLY A 110 16.25 23.94 -5.27
N GLY A 111 16.54 24.98 -4.51
CA GLY A 111 15.72 26.20 -4.44
C GLY A 111 15.63 26.87 -5.82
N GLN A 112 14.42 27.16 -6.24
CA GLN A 112 14.16 27.88 -7.50
C GLN A 112 14.29 29.40 -7.28
N PRO A 113 14.53 30.22 -8.32
CA PRO A 113 14.49 31.66 -8.18
C PRO A 113 13.19 32.13 -7.51
N GLY A 114 13.32 32.92 -6.44
CA GLY A 114 12.18 33.37 -5.61
C GLY A 114 11.80 32.39 -4.46
N HIS A 115 12.51 31.30 -4.26
CA HIS A 115 12.36 30.47 -3.06
C HIS A 115 13.06 31.15 -1.89
N GLU A 116 12.29 31.53 -0.86
CA GLU A 116 12.85 32.01 0.40
C GLU A 116 13.57 30.84 1.09
N GLY A 117 14.87 30.99 1.29
CA GLY A 117 15.67 29.99 2.02
C GLY A 117 15.28 29.99 3.51
N ASN A 118 15.11 28.82 4.10
CA ASN A 118 15.04 28.68 5.55
C ASN A 118 16.45 28.83 6.13
N THR A 119 16.86 30.05 6.47
CA THR A 119 18.05 30.34 7.29
C THR A 119 17.66 30.39 8.77
N LEU A 120 18.54 29.92 9.63
CA LEU A 120 18.36 30.10 11.08
C LEU A 120 18.41 31.60 11.39
N GLU A 121 17.41 32.06 12.12
CA GLU A 121 17.38 33.42 12.65
C GLU A 121 18.10 33.48 13.98
N LEU A 122 18.60 34.67 14.36
CA LEU A 122 19.20 34.91 15.67
C LEU A 122 18.14 34.67 16.75
N ASN A 123 18.52 33.99 17.83
CA ASN A 123 17.66 33.79 18.98
C ASN A 123 17.73 35.03 19.90
N ASP A 124 16.57 35.57 20.30
CA ASP A 124 16.48 36.70 21.20
C ASP A 124 16.93 36.36 22.64
N SER A 125 16.88 35.07 23.03
CA SER A 125 17.26 34.59 24.32
C SER A 125 18.66 33.98 24.28
N VAL A 126 19.64 34.68 24.78
CA VAL A 126 21.08 34.29 24.77
C VAL A 126 21.52 33.92 26.18
N ASP A 127 22.07 32.72 26.37
CA ASP A 127 22.55 32.25 27.69
C ASP A 127 23.90 32.86 28.08
N ASN A 128 24.80 33.06 27.13
CA ASN A 128 26.14 33.61 27.37
C ASN A 128 26.51 34.59 26.25
N ILE A 129 27.18 35.67 26.62
CA ILE A 129 27.73 36.65 25.68
C ILE A 129 29.27 36.62 25.85
N VAL A 130 29.97 36.51 24.74
CA VAL A 130 31.42 36.58 24.69
C VAL A 130 31.80 37.69 23.73
N ASP A 131 32.50 38.72 24.27
CA ASP A 131 33.01 39.83 23.47
C ASP A 131 34.39 39.46 22.94
N GLU A 132 34.53 39.37 21.62
CA GLU A 132 35.84 39.21 20.97
C GLU A 132 36.30 40.57 20.44
N LYS A 133 37.36 41.13 21.05
CA LYS A 133 37.93 42.43 20.68
C LYS A 133 39.32 42.24 20.11
N PRO A 134 39.72 43.02 19.09
CA PRO A 134 41.06 42.98 18.55
C PRO A 134 42.05 43.54 19.62
N GLY A 135 43.11 42.79 19.92
CA GLY A 135 44.08 43.17 20.92
C GLY A 135 45.31 43.91 20.38
N ILE A 136 45.62 43.74 19.08
CA ILE A 136 46.83 44.25 18.42
C ILE A 136 46.41 44.78 17.04
N CYS A 137 47.02 45.89 16.60
CA CYS A 137 46.84 46.43 15.27
C CYS A 137 47.61 45.61 14.22
N ASP A 138 46.94 45.17 13.19
CA ASP A 138 47.50 44.29 12.13
C ASP A 138 48.55 45.04 11.26
N GLU A 139 48.52 46.39 11.21
CA GLU A 139 49.45 47.17 10.41
C GLU A 139 50.70 47.62 11.18
N CYS A 140 50.53 48.13 12.43
CA CYS A 140 51.65 48.70 13.17
C CYS A 140 52.14 47.85 14.35
N GLY A 141 51.36 46.83 14.76
CA GLY A 141 51.69 45.95 15.89
C GLY A 141 51.41 46.54 17.26
N ASP A 142 50.88 47.76 17.38
CA ASP A 142 50.61 48.39 18.67
C ASP A 142 49.40 47.77 19.37
N SER A 143 49.38 47.83 20.74
CA SER A 143 48.25 47.40 21.55
C SER A 143 47.04 48.31 21.29
N LEU A 144 45.89 47.70 21.15
CA LEU A 144 44.59 48.36 21.02
C LEU A 144 43.85 48.48 22.36
N ASP A 145 44.49 48.17 23.47
CA ASP A 145 43.91 48.31 24.80
C ASP A 145 43.52 49.77 25.08
N GLY A 146 42.25 49.99 25.42
CA GLY A 146 41.72 51.33 25.67
C GLY A 146 41.27 52.10 24.44
N CYS A 147 41.36 51.53 23.22
CA CYS A 147 40.73 52.09 22.03
C CYS A 147 39.22 51.87 22.04
N ASP A 148 38.47 52.81 21.43
CA ASP A 148 37.03 52.67 21.25
C ASP A 148 36.75 51.48 20.31
N THR A 149 35.79 50.64 20.71
CA THR A 149 35.37 49.47 19.93
C THR A 149 33.92 49.59 19.52
N GLU A 150 33.62 49.28 18.28
CA GLU A 150 32.29 49.23 17.73
C GLU A 150 31.90 47.78 17.41
N LEU A 151 30.62 47.43 17.60
CA LEU A 151 30.10 46.12 17.25
C LEU A 151 29.95 46.00 15.70
N ASP A 152 30.72 45.08 15.11
CA ASP A 152 30.68 44.84 13.66
C ASP A 152 29.53 43.87 13.29
N TYR A 153 29.54 42.66 13.85
CA TYR A 153 28.49 41.66 13.63
C TYR A 153 28.30 40.71 14.81
N ILE A 154 27.19 39.99 14.81
CA ILE A 154 26.86 38.97 15.83
C ILE A 154 26.83 37.59 15.18
N THR A 155 27.52 36.64 15.83
CA THR A 155 27.39 35.22 15.52
C THR A 155 26.88 34.49 16.76
N GLN A 156 25.85 33.65 16.61
CA GLN A 156 25.37 32.79 17.69
C GLN A 156 25.86 31.36 17.48
N ILE A 157 26.48 30.78 18.51
CA ILE A 157 26.93 29.39 18.54
C ILE A 157 25.97 28.62 19.43
N ILE A 158 25.26 27.64 18.85
CA ILE A 158 24.35 26.76 19.60
C ILE A 158 25.10 25.48 19.98
N SER A 159 25.24 25.23 21.29
CA SER A 159 25.86 24.03 21.85
C SER A 159 24.87 23.26 22.73
N LEU A 160 25.08 21.95 22.86
CA LEU A 160 24.31 21.14 23.81
C LEU A 160 25.03 21.16 25.17
N PRO A 161 24.27 21.35 26.28
CA PRO A 161 24.84 21.20 27.62
C PRO A 161 25.22 19.73 27.91
N GLU A 162 26.03 19.49 28.91
CA GLU A 162 26.34 18.15 29.36
C GLU A 162 25.07 17.42 29.85
N LEU A 163 24.77 16.27 29.24
CA LEU A 163 23.57 15.50 29.56
C LEU A 163 23.81 14.59 30.76
N LYS A 164 23.40 15.01 31.95
CA LYS A 164 23.51 14.25 33.19
C LYS A 164 22.16 13.89 33.78
N PRO A 165 21.99 12.66 34.33
CA PRO A 165 20.79 12.33 35.08
C PRO A 165 20.73 13.11 36.40
N LEU A 166 19.57 13.61 36.77
CA LEU A 166 19.34 14.20 38.08
C LEU A 166 19.01 13.09 39.08
N ILE A 167 19.89 12.91 40.09
CA ILE A 167 19.72 11.91 41.15
C ILE A 167 19.19 12.60 42.40
N THR A 168 17.98 12.29 42.82
CA THR A 168 17.34 12.83 44.01
C THR A 168 17.25 11.77 45.09
N GLU A 169 17.90 11.98 46.24
CA GLU A 169 17.79 11.15 47.42
C GLU A 169 16.57 11.59 48.26
N VAL A 170 15.65 10.69 48.51
CA VAL A 170 14.47 10.93 49.36
C VAL A 170 14.65 10.16 50.67
N ARG A 171 14.87 10.89 51.75
CA ARG A 171 15.02 10.31 53.10
C ARG A 171 13.65 10.21 53.78
N HIS A 172 13.26 9.02 54.15
CA HIS A 172 12.01 8.76 54.83
C HIS A 172 12.25 8.57 56.31
N TYR A 173 11.65 9.46 57.11
CA TYR A 173 11.79 9.45 58.56
C TYR A 173 10.58 8.80 59.26
N VAL A 174 10.84 8.34 60.46
CA VAL A 174 9.82 7.83 61.40
C VAL A 174 9.95 8.62 62.68
N THR A 175 8.82 9.05 63.24
CA THR A 175 8.77 9.77 64.51
C THR A 175 7.84 9.07 65.52
N ILE A 176 8.13 9.21 66.79
CA ILE A 176 7.26 8.72 67.86
C ILE A 176 6.47 9.93 68.37
N CYS A 177 5.12 9.84 68.39
CA CYS A 177 4.23 10.85 68.95
C CYS A 177 4.48 11.00 70.45
N ARG A 178 4.81 12.15 70.92
CA ARG A 178 5.10 12.43 72.35
C ARG A 178 3.83 12.26 73.21
N THR A 179 2.65 12.49 72.66
CA THR A 179 1.37 12.42 73.38
C THR A 179 0.86 10.97 73.56
N CYS A 180 0.90 10.16 72.51
CA CYS A 180 0.30 8.84 72.54
C CYS A 180 1.30 7.68 72.31
N GLY A 181 2.60 7.97 72.13
CA GLY A 181 3.62 6.97 71.87
C GLY A 181 3.57 6.28 70.50
N LYS A 182 2.63 6.66 69.64
CA LYS A 182 2.45 6.05 68.33
C LYS A 182 3.61 6.34 67.42
N ARG A 183 4.16 5.28 66.79
CA ARG A 183 5.19 5.41 65.74
C ARG A 183 4.55 5.80 64.40
N VAL A 184 4.83 6.99 63.92
CA VAL A 184 4.31 7.57 62.69
C VAL A 184 5.40 7.61 61.63
N LYS A 185 5.14 7.01 60.50
CA LYS A 185 6.04 7.02 59.33
C LYS A 185 5.64 8.17 58.39
N ALA A 186 6.61 8.80 57.76
CA ALA A 186 6.35 9.78 56.73
C ALA A 186 5.48 9.12 55.62
N HIS A 187 4.39 9.83 55.21
CA HIS A 187 3.59 9.41 54.08
C HIS A 187 4.37 9.61 52.80
N SER A 188 4.69 8.53 52.08
CA SER A 188 5.28 8.61 50.77
C SER A 188 4.25 8.18 49.73
N ARG A 189 4.07 8.99 48.70
CA ARG A 189 3.26 8.62 47.52
C ARG A 189 3.92 7.51 46.72
N ARG A 190 5.25 7.26 46.94
CA ARG A 190 6.00 6.18 46.26
C ARG A 190 6.01 4.95 47.17
N ARG A 191 5.30 3.89 46.73
CA ARG A 191 5.40 2.59 47.40
C ARG A 191 6.84 2.06 47.33
N ARG A 192 7.34 1.53 48.44
CA ARG A 192 8.64 0.84 48.50
C ARG A 192 8.59 -0.43 47.67
N SER A 193 9.07 -0.39 46.44
CA SER A 193 9.36 -1.62 45.68
C SER A 193 10.87 -1.83 45.54
N ASN A 194 11.63 -0.77 45.25
CA ASN A 194 13.07 -0.83 45.04
C ASN A 194 13.76 0.38 45.68
N ALA A 195 15.04 0.22 46.05
CA ALA A 195 15.84 1.32 46.59
C ALA A 195 16.08 2.43 45.54
N VAL A 196 16.19 2.06 44.28
CA VAL A 196 16.34 2.99 43.14
C VAL A 196 15.13 2.84 42.20
N VAL A 197 14.57 3.97 41.82
CA VAL A 197 13.40 4.01 40.90
C VAL A 197 13.62 5.09 39.84
N TYR A 198 13.23 4.82 38.62
CA TYR A 198 13.18 5.81 37.54
C TYR A 198 11.87 6.58 37.63
N ASP A 199 11.94 7.88 37.40
CA ASP A 199 10.76 8.73 37.41
C ASP A 199 10.01 8.73 36.07
N ALA A 200 8.98 9.56 35.95
CA ALA A 200 8.15 9.64 34.75
C ALA A 200 8.92 10.19 33.53
N SER A 201 9.93 11.03 33.70
CA SER A 201 10.71 11.59 32.59
C SER A 201 11.52 10.51 31.85
N VAL A 202 12.21 9.63 32.60
CA VAL A 202 12.96 8.50 32.01
C VAL A 202 12.00 7.52 31.32
N LYS A 203 10.89 7.17 31.98
CA LYS A 203 9.87 6.28 31.40
C LYS A 203 9.28 6.85 30.12
N GLY A 204 8.89 8.14 30.14
CA GLY A 204 8.32 8.83 28.98
C GLY A 204 9.32 8.90 27.81
N PHE A 205 10.60 9.12 28.10
CA PHE A 205 11.61 9.14 27.06
C PHE A 205 11.84 7.74 26.43
N VAL A 206 11.83 6.66 27.22
CA VAL A 206 11.85 5.29 26.69
C VAL A 206 10.63 5.02 25.78
N VAL A 207 9.43 5.41 26.20
CA VAL A 207 8.21 5.27 25.40
C VAL A 207 8.36 6.06 24.08
N TYR A 208 8.81 7.31 24.14
CA TYR A 208 9.04 8.14 22.95
C TYR A 208 10.03 7.49 21.98
N LEU A 209 11.19 7.06 22.45
CA LEU A 209 12.21 6.42 21.62
C LEU A 209 11.69 5.13 20.99
N SER A 210 10.88 4.34 21.72
CA SER A 210 10.32 3.11 21.22
C SER A 210 9.16 3.31 20.23
N THR A 211 8.25 4.25 20.49
CA THR A 211 6.98 4.36 19.75
C THR A 211 7.04 5.40 18.64
N VAL A 212 7.80 6.47 18.81
CA VAL A 212 7.91 7.60 17.85
C VAL A 212 9.18 7.48 17.02
N GLN A 213 10.31 7.13 17.65
CA GLN A 213 11.60 6.97 16.97
C GLN A 213 11.84 5.53 16.47
N PHE A 214 10.97 4.59 16.82
CA PHE A 214 11.00 3.18 16.39
C PHE A 214 12.28 2.44 16.75
N LEU A 215 13.02 2.89 17.80
CA LEU A 215 14.21 2.21 18.23
C LEU A 215 13.89 0.86 18.90
N PRO A 216 14.63 -0.20 18.59
CA PRO A 216 14.53 -1.47 19.29
C PRO A 216 15.13 -1.35 20.72
N TYR A 217 14.68 -2.19 21.64
CA TYR A 217 15.01 -2.09 23.06
C TYR A 217 16.50 -2.14 23.37
N ASN A 218 17.27 -2.94 22.64
CA ASN A 218 18.72 -3.01 22.80
C ASN A 218 19.40 -1.66 22.44
N ARG A 219 18.94 -0.97 21.41
CA ARG A 219 19.45 0.36 21.04
C ARG A 219 19.02 1.43 22.03
N ILE A 220 17.82 1.34 22.60
CA ILE A 220 17.37 2.23 23.68
C ILE A 220 18.25 2.02 24.91
N ALA A 221 18.57 0.77 25.29
CA ALA A 221 19.46 0.47 26.40
C ALA A 221 20.87 1.05 26.17
N ALA A 222 21.43 0.85 24.97
CA ALA A 222 22.72 1.41 24.60
C ALA A 222 22.72 2.95 24.67
N PHE A 223 21.70 3.60 24.11
CA PHE A 223 21.54 5.05 24.15
C PHE A 223 21.54 5.60 25.59
N PHE A 224 20.74 5.00 26.50
CA PHE A 224 20.71 5.45 27.89
C PHE A 224 22.05 5.21 28.63
N LYS A 225 22.72 4.12 28.31
CA LYS A 225 24.05 3.84 28.89
C LYS A 225 25.12 4.80 28.39
N GLU A 226 25.17 5.05 27.09
CA GLU A 226 26.21 5.87 26.47
C GLU A 226 26.01 7.37 26.73
N VAL A 227 24.77 7.86 26.69
CA VAL A 227 24.45 9.28 26.82
C VAL A 227 24.27 9.71 28.27
N PHE A 228 23.65 8.87 29.10
CA PHE A 228 23.28 9.23 30.48
C PHE A 228 23.96 8.39 31.56
N GLY A 229 24.75 7.37 31.20
CA GLY A 229 25.32 6.42 32.17
C GLY A 229 24.29 5.56 32.91
N LEU A 230 23.05 5.43 32.36
CA LEU A 230 21.95 4.70 32.99
C LEU A 230 21.78 3.31 32.37
N GLU A 231 21.83 2.27 33.22
CA GLU A 231 21.57 0.89 32.81
C GLU A 231 20.08 0.53 33.00
N ILE A 232 19.33 0.44 31.89
CA ILE A 232 17.91 0.12 31.90
C ILE A 232 17.70 -1.24 31.28
N SER A 233 17.05 -2.16 32.03
CA SER A 233 16.73 -3.48 31.53
C SER A 233 15.61 -3.42 30.47
N GLN A 234 15.67 -4.31 29.46
CA GLN A 234 14.60 -4.43 28.46
C GLN A 234 13.25 -4.80 29.09
N GLY A 235 13.24 -5.61 30.15
CA GLY A 235 12.02 -5.95 30.89
C GLY A 235 11.36 -4.71 31.53
N SER A 236 12.16 -3.77 32.06
CA SER A 236 11.65 -2.48 32.56
C SER A 236 11.01 -1.66 31.46
N MET A 237 11.65 -1.60 30.26
CA MET A 237 11.12 -0.88 29.10
C MET A 237 9.77 -1.44 28.65
N VAL A 238 9.64 -2.77 28.55
CA VAL A 238 8.37 -3.45 28.19
C VAL A 238 7.28 -3.11 29.22
N ASN A 239 7.59 -3.13 30.51
CA ASN A 239 6.63 -2.79 31.56
C ASN A 239 6.17 -1.32 31.44
N TRP A 240 7.06 -0.38 31.18
CA TRP A 240 6.72 1.04 31.03
C TRP A 240 5.91 1.32 29.76
N ILE A 241 6.21 0.65 28.65
CA ILE A 241 5.42 0.76 27.43
C ILE A 241 4.02 0.19 27.66
N ASN A 242 3.86 -0.92 28.38
CA ASN A 242 2.56 -1.47 28.74
C ASN A 242 1.81 -0.55 29.74
N GLU A 243 2.50 0.11 30.65
CA GLU A 243 1.93 1.12 31.55
C GLU A 243 1.38 2.31 30.73
N ALA A 244 2.21 2.84 29.80
CA ALA A 244 1.82 3.92 28.90
C ALA A 244 0.63 3.54 28.00
N ARG A 245 0.59 2.32 27.46
CA ARG A 245 -0.53 1.80 26.67
C ARG A 245 -1.83 1.83 27.47
N ARG A 246 -1.81 1.30 28.70
CA ARG A 246 -3.00 1.33 29.56
C ARG A 246 -3.47 2.76 29.89
N SER A 247 -2.52 3.66 30.14
CA SER A 247 -2.84 5.06 30.41
C SER A 247 -3.41 5.81 29.20
N ALA A 248 -3.03 5.39 27.97
CA ALA A 248 -3.53 5.95 26.73
C ALA A 248 -4.89 5.40 26.29
N GLU A 249 -5.37 4.30 26.88
CA GLU A 249 -6.59 3.60 26.45
C GLU A 249 -7.84 4.50 26.40
N PRO A 250 -8.12 5.36 27.40
CA PRO A 250 -9.25 6.29 27.33
C PRO A 250 -9.14 7.29 26.16
N ALA A 251 -7.94 7.75 25.84
CA ALA A 251 -7.71 8.65 24.71
C ALA A 251 -7.89 7.91 23.37
N ILE A 252 -7.48 6.65 23.29
CA ILE A 252 -7.66 5.82 22.09
C ILE A 252 -9.16 5.56 21.83
N GLU A 253 -9.94 5.24 22.85
CA GLU A 253 -11.40 5.08 22.70
C GLU A 253 -12.06 6.39 22.28
N LYS A 254 -11.59 7.53 22.79
CA LYS A 254 -12.11 8.84 22.36
C LYS A 254 -11.77 9.16 20.90
N ILE A 255 -10.56 8.81 20.45
CA ILE A 255 -10.18 8.92 19.04
C ILE A 255 -11.07 8.04 18.16
N LYS A 256 -11.35 6.81 18.60
CA LYS A 256 -12.28 5.91 17.91
C LYS A 256 -13.67 6.51 17.76
N GLU A 257 -14.23 7.08 18.85
CA GLU A 257 -15.53 7.77 18.81
C GLU A 257 -15.55 8.93 17.79
N TYR A 258 -14.50 9.75 17.74
CA TYR A 258 -14.38 10.81 16.74
C TYR A 258 -14.32 10.28 15.31
N ILE A 259 -13.59 9.18 15.09
CA ILE A 259 -13.55 8.52 13.76
C ILE A 259 -14.94 8.01 13.39
N MET A 260 -15.66 7.37 14.32
CA MET A 260 -17.03 6.86 14.09
C MET A 260 -18.05 7.97 13.75
N GLN A 261 -17.77 9.22 14.14
CA GLN A 261 -18.59 10.40 13.83
C GLN A 261 -18.11 11.15 12.59
N SER A 262 -16.98 10.78 12.03
CA SER A 262 -16.39 11.48 10.88
C SER A 262 -17.10 11.11 9.58
N PRO A 263 -17.47 12.09 8.72
CA PRO A 263 -18.18 11.83 7.48
C PRO A 263 -17.31 11.13 6.43
N VAL A 264 -15.98 11.30 6.49
CA VAL A 264 -15.03 10.72 5.55
C VAL A 264 -13.90 10.05 6.31
N VAL A 265 -13.67 8.77 6.04
CA VAL A 265 -12.63 7.96 6.68
C VAL A 265 -11.86 7.16 5.64
N GLY A 266 -10.55 7.32 5.62
CA GLY A 266 -9.65 6.47 4.84
C GLY A 266 -9.33 5.19 5.59
N PHE A 267 -9.42 4.05 4.91
CA PHE A 267 -9.02 2.75 5.45
C PHE A 267 -7.90 2.13 4.60
N ASP A 268 -6.98 1.45 5.26
CA ASP A 268 -5.91 0.69 4.63
C ASP A 268 -5.51 -0.46 5.57
N GLU A 269 -4.84 -1.48 5.04
CA GLU A 269 -4.36 -2.60 5.84
C GLU A 269 -2.98 -3.06 5.41
N SER A 270 -2.25 -3.64 6.34
CA SER A 270 -0.93 -4.20 6.07
C SER A 270 -0.71 -5.48 6.85
N GLY A 271 -0.20 -6.51 6.16
CA GLY A 271 0.24 -7.71 6.82
C GLY A 271 1.40 -7.44 7.78
N CYS A 272 1.33 -8.01 8.97
CA CYS A 272 2.37 -8.00 9.98
C CYS A 272 2.54 -9.39 10.58
N TYR A 273 3.78 -9.76 10.91
CA TYR A 273 4.05 -11.04 11.59
C TYR A 273 4.04 -10.83 13.09
N CYS A 274 3.20 -11.57 13.80
CA CYS A 274 3.14 -11.59 15.24
C CYS A 274 3.27 -13.05 15.71
N ASN A 275 4.28 -13.36 16.53
CA ASN A 275 4.55 -14.73 16.98
C ASN A 275 4.60 -15.76 15.82
N LYS A 276 5.28 -15.44 14.73
CA LYS A 276 5.39 -16.26 13.51
C LYS A 276 4.07 -16.50 12.75
N ARG A 277 2.98 -15.86 13.14
CA ARG A 277 1.69 -15.88 12.44
C ARG A 277 1.51 -14.58 11.66
N LEU A 278 0.94 -14.67 10.47
CA LEU A 278 0.56 -13.51 9.68
C LEU A 278 -0.76 -12.95 10.25
N ASP A 279 -0.66 -11.79 10.86
CA ASP A 279 -1.76 -10.96 11.31
C ASP A 279 -1.84 -9.68 10.46
N TRP A 280 -2.81 -8.83 10.73
CA TRP A 280 -3.03 -7.62 9.95
C TRP A 280 -3.08 -6.40 10.87
N ALA A 281 -2.45 -5.34 10.41
CA ALA A 281 -2.60 -4.02 10.99
C ALA A 281 -3.55 -3.24 10.11
N TRP A 282 -4.64 -2.79 10.67
CA TRP A 282 -5.64 -1.94 10.04
C TRP A 282 -5.45 -0.50 10.48
N ILE A 283 -5.80 0.43 9.60
CA ILE A 283 -5.79 1.85 9.90
C ILE A 283 -7.13 2.47 9.52
N ALA A 284 -7.62 3.36 10.37
CA ALA A 284 -8.69 4.29 10.09
C ALA A 284 -8.14 5.71 10.23
N GLN A 285 -8.24 6.50 9.16
CA GLN A 285 -7.61 7.80 9.02
C GLN A 285 -8.64 8.87 8.68
N THR A 286 -8.65 9.94 9.44
CA THR A 286 -9.38 11.18 9.12
C THR A 286 -8.39 12.33 8.92
N VAL A 287 -8.84 13.53 8.65
CA VAL A 287 -7.99 14.73 8.58
C VAL A 287 -7.25 14.98 9.91
N TYR A 288 -7.88 14.66 11.05
CA TYR A 288 -7.37 14.98 12.38
C TYR A 288 -6.85 13.77 13.15
N PHE A 289 -7.39 12.59 12.90
CA PHE A 289 -7.14 11.40 13.71
C PHE A 289 -6.67 10.21 12.90
N THR A 290 -5.77 9.46 13.50
CA THR A 290 -5.27 8.18 12.98
C THR A 290 -5.43 7.12 14.05
N LEU A 291 -6.19 6.07 13.78
CA LEU A 291 -6.31 4.89 14.62
C LEU A 291 -5.70 3.69 13.90
N VAL A 292 -4.69 3.09 14.51
CA VAL A 292 -4.13 1.80 14.06
C VAL A 292 -4.55 0.72 15.03
N PHE A 293 -5.06 -0.39 14.52
CA PHE A 293 -5.52 -1.50 15.34
C PHE A 293 -5.16 -2.85 14.71
N HIS A 294 -5.14 -3.85 15.56
CA HIS A 294 -4.85 -5.23 15.17
C HIS A 294 -6.10 -5.91 14.62
N GLY A 295 -5.92 -6.70 13.56
CA GLY A 295 -6.91 -7.61 13.00
C GLY A 295 -6.30 -9.00 12.76
N ASN A 296 -7.10 -10.03 12.91
CA ASN A 296 -6.67 -11.41 12.70
C ASN A 296 -6.72 -11.81 11.21
N SER A 297 -7.35 -11.02 10.40
CA SER A 297 -7.57 -11.29 8.98
C SER A 297 -7.54 -10.03 8.11
N ARG A 298 -7.51 -10.23 6.79
CA ARG A 298 -7.68 -9.18 5.77
C ARG A 298 -9.14 -9.02 5.33
N LYS A 299 -10.10 -9.49 6.11
CA LYS A 299 -11.52 -9.45 5.75
C LYS A 299 -12.18 -8.19 6.28
N GLY A 300 -13.18 -7.67 5.58
CA GLY A 300 -13.96 -6.50 5.98
C GLY A 300 -14.62 -6.62 7.36
N ARG A 301 -14.87 -7.83 7.82
CA ARG A 301 -15.39 -8.10 9.16
C ARG A 301 -14.58 -7.43 10.30
N GLU A 302 -13.28 -7.25 10.13
CA GLU A 302 -12.45 -6.54 11.13
C GLU A 302 -12.91 -5.08 11.32
N LEU A 303 -13.42 -4.45 10.25
CA LEU A 303 -14.01 -3.11 10.31
C LEU A 303 -15.42 -3.16 10.90
N GLU A 304 -16.25 -4.15 10.54
CA GLU A 304 -17.59 -4.33 11.11
C GLU A 304 -17.52 -4.56 12.63
N ASP A 305 -16.63 -5.45 13.08
CA ASP A 305 -16.43 -5.73 14.50
C ASP A 305 -15.92 -4.48 15.28
N ARG A 306 -15.18 -3.57 14.60
CA ARG A 306 -14.60 -2.38 15.23
C ARG A 306 -15.51 -1.16 15.22
N PHE A 307 -16.24 -0.94 14.14
CA PHE A 307 -16.99 0.30 13.88
C PHE A 307 -18.52 0.10 13.80
N GLY A 308 -19.00 -1.14 13.58
CA GLY A 308 -20.42 -1.49 13.53
C GLY A 308 -21.20 -0.61 12.56
N ASP A 309 -22.41 -0.24 12.94
CA ASP A 309 -23.35 0.55 12.14
C ASP A 309 -22.84 1.98 11.80
N SER A 310 -21.71 2.42 12.39
CA SER A 310 -21.14 3.72 12.02
C SER A 310 -20.57 3.71 10.59
N LEU A 311 -20.23 2.54 10.05
CA LEU A 311 -19.78 2.40 8.66
C LEU A 311 -20.84 2.92 7.66
N GLU A 312 -22.12 2.69 7.93
CA GLU A 312 -23.24 3.12 7.09
C GLU A 312 -23.44 4.66 7.05
N ARG A 313 -22.73 5.39 7.90
CA ARG A 313 -22.83 6.85 7.99
C ARG A 313 -21.60 7.57 7.46
N MET A 314 -20.56 6.85 7.02
CA MET A 314 -19.33 7.45 6.56
C MET A 314 -19.03 7.11 5.08
N THR A 315 -18.37 8.03 4.42
CA THR A 315 -17.76 7.77 3.12
C THR A 315 -16.39 7.14 3.35
N ALA A 316 -16.19 5.93 2.83
CA ALA A 316 -14.90 5.26 2.89
C ALA A 316 -13.99 5.66 1.74
N VAL A 317 -12.70 5.89 2.01
CA VAL A 317 -11.66 6.08 0.99
C VAL A 317 -10.67 4.92 1.11
N THR A 318 -10.62 4.05 0.08
CA THR A 318 -9.84 2.80 0.16
C THR A 318 -9.14 2.48 -1.17
N ASP A 319 -8.31 1.45 -1.17
CA ASP A 319 -7.89 0.80 -2.41
C ASP A 319 -9.04 -0.06 -3.02
N ARG A 320 -8.74 -0.78 -4.12
CA ARG A 320 -9.71 -1.68 -4.77
C ARG A 320 -9.75 -3.09 -4.16
N HIS A 321 -9.38 -3.25 -2.89
CA HIS A 321 -9.45 -4.58 -2.29
C HIS A 321 -10.92 -5.00 -2.08
N SER A 322 -11.23 -6.24 -2.47
CA SER A 322 -12.61 -6.76 -2.47
C SER A 322 -13.29 -6.75 -1.09
N ALA A 323 -12.52 -6.78 -0.01
CA ALA A 323 -13.04 -6.72 1.36
C ALA A 323 -13.84 -5.44 1.64
N TYR A 324 -13.47 -4.31 1.01
CA TYR A 324 -14.18 -3.04 1.21
C TYR A 324 -15.50 -2.97 0.46
N PHE A 325 -15.61 -3.63 -0.71
CA PHE A 325 -16.84 -3.66 -1.49
C PHE A 325 -17.93 -4.58 -0.91
N ALA A 326 -17.58 -5.41 0.07
CA ALA A 326 -18.52 -6.23 0.81
C ALA A 326 -19.13 -5.51 2.02
N LEU A 327 -18.64 -4.31 2.35
CA LEU A 327 -19.09 -3.50 3.49
C LEU A 327 -20.13 -2.48 3.05
N HIS A 328 -21.04 -2.16 3.96
CA HIS A 328 -22.09 -1.15 3.74
C HIS A 328 -21.61 0.22 4.25
N PHE A 329 -21.02 1.00 3.35
CA PHE A 329 -20.69 2.41 3.60
C PHE A 329 -21.81 3.31 3.06
N LEU A 330 -21.94 4.53 3.63
CA LEU A 330 -22.81 5.55 3.06
C LEU A 330 -22.41 5.85 1.61
N ASN A 331 -21.12 5.98 1.38
CA ASN A 331 -20.52 6.16 0.06
C ASN A 331 -19.09 5.60 0.06
N HIS A 332 -18.50 5.43 -1.13
CA HIS A 332 -17.16 4.88 -1.26
C HIS A 332 -16.37 5.65 -2.33
N GLN A 333 -15.13 5.99 -2.05
CA GLN A 333 -14.16 6.54 -2.98
C GLN A 333 -13.00 5.59 -3.16
N VAL A 334 -12.76 5.15 -4.37
CA VAL A 334 -11.58 4.35 -4.70
C VAL A 334 -10.37 5.26 -4.92
N CYS A 335 -9.24 4.90 -4.34
CA CYS A 335 -7.99 5.63 -4.42
C CYS A 335 -7.46 5.73 -5.85
N LEU A 336 -7.51 6.92 -6.45
CA LEU A 336 -7.02 7.16 -7.81
C LEU A 336 -5.51 6.94 -7.94
N ALA A 337 -4.72 7.14 -6.88
CA ALA A 337 -3.28 6.90 -6.93
C ALA A 337 -2.94 5.44 -7.27
N HIS A 338 -3.75 4.48 -6.84
CA HIS A 338 -3.60 3.07 -7.22
C HIS A 338 -3.97 2.83 -8.68
N LEU A 339 -5.07 3.43 -9.16
CA LEU A 339 -5.49 3.33 -10.55
C LEU A 339 -4.45 3.93 -11.50
N LEU A 340 -3.91 5.10 -11.17
CA LEU A 340 -2.86 5.76 -11.94
C LEU A 340 -1.56 4.94 -12.02
N ARG A 341 -1.17 4.26 -10.92
CA ARG A 341 -0.02 3.34 -10.95
C ARG A 341 -0.25 2.15 -11.88
N GLU A 342 -1.49 1.62 -11.91
CA GLU A 342 -1.84 0.54 -12.83
C GLU A 342 -1.86 1.02 -14.28
N CYS A 343 -2.37 2.22 -14.58
CA CYS A 343 -2.26 2.82 -15.90
C CYS A 343 -0.79 2.94 -16.32
N GLN A 344 0.07 3.45 -15.44
CA GLN A 344 1.50 3.56 -15.73
C GLN A 344 2.13 2.17 -16.01
N TYR A 345 1.77 1.14 -15.25
CA TYR A 345 2.24 -0.22 -15.54
C TYR A 345 1.81 -0.67 -16.93
N LEU A 346 0.57 -0.43 -17.34
CA LEU A 346 0.05 -0.80 -18.65
C LEU A 346 0.72 0.01 -19.78
N ASN A 347 1.01 1.29 -19.55
CA ASN A 347 1.77 2.13 -20.49
C ASN A 347 3.23 1.64 -20.67
N GLU A 348 3.84 1.11 -19.61
CA GLU A 348 5.16 0.49 -19.67
C GLU A 348 5.13 -0.89 -20.35
N LEU A 349 4.03 -1.63 -20.22
CA LEU A 349 3.83 -2.96 -20.78
C LEU A 349 3.67 -2.91 -22.30
N ASP A 350 2.93 -1.94 -22.82
CA ASP A 350 2.71 -1.76 -24.26
C ASP A 350 2.68 -0.26 -24.56
N LYS A 351 3.76 0.24 -25.18
CA LYS A 351 3.97 1.66 -25.50
C LYS A 351 3.27 2.12 -26.79
N GLU A 352 2.76 1.19 -27.57
CA GLU A 352 2.10 1.51 -28.85
C GLU A 352 0.60 1.74 -28.68
N GLN A 353 0.02 1.25 -27.58
CA GLN A 353 -1.39 1.43 -27.27
C GLN A 353 -1.65 2.77 -26.57
N GLN A 354 -2.84 3.34 -26.77
CA GLN A 354 -3.24 4.65 -26.23
C GLN A 354 -4.34 4.55 -25.16
N TRP A 355 -4.97 3.38 -25.00
CA TRP A 355 -6.10 3.22 -24.12
C TRP A 355 -5.79 3.54 -22.64
N SER A 356 -4.73 2.97 -22.09
CA SER A 356 -4.36 3.24 -20.69
C SER A 356 -3.82 4.65 -20.48
N GLU A 357 -3.21 5.29 -21.50
CA GLU A 357 -2.86 6.70 -21.47
C GLU A 357 -4.11 7.59 -21.43
N SER A 358 -5.16 7.24 -22.19
CA SER A 358 -6.45 7.93 -22.16
C SER A 358 -7.13 7.83 -20.79
N VAL A 359 -7.11 6.64 -20.17
CA VAL A 359 -7.63 6.44 -18.81
C VAL A 359 -6.81 7.24 -17.78
N GLU A 360 -5.49 7.22 -17.89
CA GLU A 360 -4.60 8.02 -17.02
C GLU A 360 -4.90 9.52 -17.14
N SER A 361 -5.03 10.02 -18.38
CA SER A 361 -5.34 11.42 -18.67
C SER A 361 -6.70 11.82 -18.09
N LEU A 362 -7.72 10.96 -18.25
CA LEU A 362 -9.06 11.17 -17.67
C LEU A 362 -8.98 11.40 -16.16
N PHE A 363 -8.26 10.55 -15.43
CA PHE A 363 -8.12 10.70 -13.97
C PHE A 363 -7.32 11.95 -13.58
N GLN A 364 -6.24 12.26 -14.32
CA GLN A 364 -5.43 13.45 -14.06
C GLN A 364 -6.21 14.75 -14.32
N GLU A 365 -7.00 14.78 -15.39
CA GLU A 365 -7.87 15.93 -15.74
C GLU A 365 -8.96 16.12 -14.68
N ALA A 366 -9.60 15.05 -14.21
CA ALA A 366 -10.61 15.11 -13.15
C ALA A 366 -10.02 15.68 -11.84
N ILE A 367 -8.81 15.23 -11.45
CA ILE A 367 -8.10 15.77 -10.29
C ILE A 367 -7.76 17.26 -10.51
N HIS A 368 -7.34 17.61 -11.71
CA HIS A 368 -6.99 19.00 -12.07
C HIS A 368 -8.22 19.91 -11.99
N GLU A 369 -9.35 19.50 -12.58
CA GLU A 369 -10.59 20.27 -12.51
C GLU A 369 -11.05 20.49 -11.08
N ARG A 370 -10.99 19.42 -10.24
CA ARG A 370 -11.30 19.49 -8.81
C ARG A 370 -10.45 20.51 -8.05
N ASN A 371 -9.18 20.69 -8.48
CA ASN A 371 -8.27 21.67 -7.86
C ASN A 371 -8.47 23.10 -8.34
N GLN A 372 -9.13 23.28 -9.48
CA GLN A 372 -9.36 24.59 -10.11
C GLN A 372 -10.75 25.15 -9.85
N LYS A 373 -11.73 24.29 -9.61
CA LYS A 373 -13.14 24.67 -9.50
C LYS A 373 -13.77 24.16 -8.21
N PRO A 374 -14.75 24.89 -7.66
CA PRO A 374 -15.60 24.37 -6.58
C PRO A 374 -16.35 23.12 -7.04
N THR A 375 -16.54 22.16 -6.15
CA THR A 375 -17.25 20.89 -6.46
C THR A 375 -18.66 21.08 -6.99
N GLU A 376 -19.36 22.12 -6.51
CA GLU A 376 -20.73 22.45 -6.93
C GLU A 376 -20.84 22.84 -8.43
N SER A 377 -19.71 23.25 -9.02
CA SER A 377 -19.63 23.62 -10.45
C SER A 377 -19.14 22.50 -11.37
N ILE A 378 -18.82 21.34 -10.80
CA ILE A 378 -18.35 20.17 -11.56
C ILE A 378 -19.51 19.22 -11.76
N ASP A 379 -19.70 18.76 -13.00
CA ASP A 379 -20.65 17.67 -13.30
C ASP A 379 -19.95 16.31 -13.25
N PRO A 380 -20.12 15.52 -12.17
CA PRO A 380 -19.51 14.21 -12.06
C PRO A 380 -20.02 13.20 -13.08
N GLN A 381 -21.24 13.41 -13.63
CA GLN A 381 -21.80 12.50 -14.61
C GLN A 381 -21.03 12.56 -15.94
N SER A 382 -20.62 13.74 -16.36
CA SER A 382 -19.80 13.90 -17.57
C SER A 382 -18.49 13.11 -17.51
N TRP A 383 -17.89 12.98 -16.31
CA TRP A 383 -16.68 12.18 -16.09
C TRP A 383 -16.97 10.68 -16.11
N LEU A 384 -18.12 10.25 -15.57
CA LEU A 384 -18.55 8.88 -15.66
C LEU A 384 -18.83 8.47 -17.09
N ASP A 385 -19.49 9.31 -17.88
CA ASP A 385 -19.80 9.04 -19.30
C ASP A 385 -18.50 8.91 -20.13
N ARG A 386 -17.50 9.75 -19.86
CA ARG A 386 -16.16 9.63 -20.48
C ARG A 386 -15.47 8.32 -20.10
N LEU A 387 -15.59 7.89 -18.85
CA LEU A 387 -15.03 6.61 -18.39
C LEU A 387 -15.74 5.44 -19.04
N ASP A 388 -17.06 5.48 -19.16
CA ASP A 388 -17.86 4.44 -19.82
C ASP A 388 -17.46 4.25 -21.28
N ASN A 389 -17.24 5.33 -22.01
CA ASN A 389 -16.73 5.26 -23.39
C ASN A 389 -15.41 4.51 -23.48
N LEU A 390 -14.47 4.72 -22.52
CA LEU A 390 -13.21 3.98 -22.46
C LEU A 390 -13.42 2.51 -22.05
N ILE A 391 -14.36 2.24 -21.14
CA ILE A 391 -14.71 0.88 -20.71
C ILE A 391 -15.34 0.09 -21.85
N ASP A 392 -16.09 0.71 -22.75
CA ASP A 392 -16.76 0.05 -23.87
C ASP A 392 -15.79 -0.32 -25.02
N GLU A 393 -14.58 0.22 -25.02
CA GLU A 393 -13.58 -0.11 -26.02
C GLU A 393 -13.23 -1.60 -26.06
N ASN A 394 -13.00 -2.14 -27.27
CA ASN A 394 -12.61 -3.52 -27.46
C ASN A 394 -11.08 -3.69 -27.31
N LEU A 395 -10.66 -4.33 -26.22
CA LEU A 395 -9.25 -4.56 -25.89
C LEU A 395 -8.76 -5.98 -26.23
N SER A 396 -9.52 -6.75 -27.03
CA SER A 396 -9.20 -8.17 -27.30
C SER A 396 -7.86 -8.41 -28.00
N ARG A 397 -7.28 -7.37 -28.64
CA ARG A 397 -5.98 -7.41 -29.31
C ARG A 397 -4.81 -7.09 -28.39
N LEU A 398 -5.09 -6.54 -27.21
CA LEU A 398 -4.07 -6.15 -26.22
C LEU A 398 -3.81 -7.31 -25.24
N ASN A 399 -2.78 -7.18 -24.44
CA ASN A 399 -2.46 -8.11 -23.37
C ASN A 399 -3.66 -8.26 -22.40
N GLU A 400 -3.91 -9.47 -21.89
CA GLU A 400 -5.02 -9.79 -20.96
C GLU A 400 -5.10 -8.86 -19.73
N LYS A 401 -3.98 -8.24 -19.34
CA LYS A 401 -3.93 -7.29 -18.23
C LYS A 401 -4.72 -6.02 -18.47
N PHE A 402 -4.83 -5.58 -19.71
CA PHE A 402 -5.70 -4.45 -20.08
C PHE A 402 -7.16 -4.80 -19.82
N THR A 403 -7.60 -5.99 -20.26
CA THR A 403 -8.96 -6.49 -19.99
C THR A 403 -9.21 -6.68 -18.49
N THR A 404 -8.22 -7.18 -17.74
CA THR A 404 -8.32 -7.34 -16.29
C THR A 404 -8.48 -5.98 -15.59
N PHE A 405 -7.70 -4.97 -15.98
CA PHE A 405 -7.81 -3.63 -15.43
C PHE A 405 -9.14 -2.97 -15.79
N LYS A 406 -9.56 -3.06 -17.06
CA LYS A 406 -10.87 -2.59 -17.55
C LYS A 406 -12.03 -3.19 -16.71
N ASN A 407 -12.04 -4.52 -16.53
CA ASN A 407 -13.04 -5.19 -15.69
C ASN A 407 -12.97 -4.74 -14.22
N GLY A 408 -11.78 -4.39 -13.75
CA GLY A 408 -11.58 -3.79 -12.43
C GLY A 408 -12.21 -2.40 -12.33
N LEU A 409 -12.06 -1.56 -13.36
CA LEU A 409 -12.69 -0.24 -13.43
C LEU A 409 -14.22 -0.35 -13.47
N LEU A 410 -14.75 -1.27 -14.27
CA LEU A 410 -16.19 -1.52 -14.35
C LEU A 410 -16.79 -1.87 -12.98
N LYS A 411 -16.11 -2.70 -12.19
CA LYS A 411 -16.58 -3.09 -10.85
C LYS A 411 -16.60 -1.94 -9.84
N CYS A 412 -15.74 -0.96 -9.99
CA CYS A 412 -15.65 0.18 -9.06
C CYS A 412 -16.09 1.50 -9.70
N ARG A 413 -16.73 1.47 -10.86
CA ARG A 413 -17.11 2.64 -11.66
C ARG A 413 -17.80 3.74 -10.85
N ASP A 414 -18.80 3.38 -10.07
CA ASP A 414 -19.60 4.34 -9.29
C ASP A 414 -18.84 4.95 -8.11
N TYR A 415 -17.65 4.44 -7.80
CA TYR A 415 -16.81 4.85 -6.68
C TYR A 415 -15.54 5.62 -7.09
N ILE A 416 -15.37 5.92 -8.39
CA ILE A 416 -14.14 6.54 -8.91
C ILE A 416 -14.18 8.06 -8.76
N PHE A 417 -15.33 8.71 -9.00
CA PHE A 417 -15.44 10.16 -9.09
C PHE A 417 -16.26 10.82 -7.96
N ASN A 418 -16.43 10.13 -6.82
CA ASN A 418 -17.16 10.70 -5.68
C ASN A 418 -16.45 11.92 -5.06
N PHE A 419 -15.13 12.01 -5.21
CA PHE A 419 -14.35 13.18 -4.80
C PHE A 419 -14.70 14.47 -5.58
N LEU A 420 -15.40 14.36 -6.71
CA LEU A 420 -15.92 15.50 -7.47
C LEU A 420 -17.28 16.01 -6.92
N ARG A 421 -17.96 15.21 -6.09
CA ARG A 421 -19.27 15.53 -5.52
C ARG A 421 -19.18 16.25 -4.17
N ASP A 422 -18.12 15.98 -3.40
CA ASP A 422 -17.94 16.48 -2.05
C ASP A 422 -16.49 16.93 -1.83
N PRO A 423 -16.25 18.20 -1.42
CA PRO A 423 -14.91 18.69 -1.15
C PRO A 423 -14.20 18.00 0.00
N ALA A 424 -14.93 17.34 0.90
CA ALA A 424 -14.34 16.58 2.00
C ALA A 424 -13.73 15.24 1.56
N ILE A 425 -14.15 14.71 0.39
CA ILE A 425 -13.66 13.43 -0.12
C ILE A 425 -12.35 13.64 -0.89
N PRO A 426 -11.22 13.08 -0.44
CA PRO A 426 -9.97 13.15 -1.19
C PRO A 426 -9.98 12.18 -2.38
N PRO A 427 -9.28 12.49 -3.50
CA PRO A 427 -9.16 11.60 -4.63
C PRO A 427 -8.29 10.37 -4.37
N ASP A 428 -7.48 10.39 -3.31
CA ASP A 428 -6.56 9.32 -2.96
C ASP A 428 -6.58 8.95 -1.47
N ASN A 429 -6.00 7.80 -1.14
CA ASN A 429 -5.87 7.29 0.23
C ASN A 429 -4.44 7.46 0.79
N ASN A 430 -3.67 8.40 0.27
CA ASN A 430 -2.27 8.62 0.66
C ASN A 430 -2.10 8.94 2.15
N ALA A 431 -3.10 9.51 2.81
CA ALA A 431 -3.06 9.79 4.25
C ALA A 431 -2.98 8.48 5.05
N SER A 432 -3.83 7.50 4.75
CA SER A 432 -3.81 6.17 5.39
C SER A 432 -2.50 5.42 5.10
N GLU A 433 -2.03 5.45 3.84
CA GLU A 433 -0.73 4.86 3.47
C GLU A 433 0.43 5.47 4.28
N ARG A 434 0.44 6.79 4.49
CA ARG A 434 1.45 7.46 5.33
C ARG A 434 1.31 7.08 6.80
N GLY A 435 0.09 6.97 7.32
CA GLY A 435 -0.20 6.57 8.69
C GLY A 435 0.32 5.16 8.99
N ILE A 436 0.01 4.19 8.14
CA ILE A 436 0.43 2.79 8.33
C ILE A 436 1.93 2.59 8.11
N ARG A 437 2.60 3.47 7.37
CA ARG A 437 4.05 3.39 7.12
C ARG A 437 4.87 3.46 8.40
N LYS A 438 4.44 4.26 9.39
CA LYS A 438 5.10 4.35 10.71
C LYS A 438 5.15 2.99 11.40
N LEU A 439 4.04 2.25 11.40
CA LEU A 439 4.00 0.91 11.94
C LEU A 439 4.91 -0.06 11.16
N LYS A 440 4.92 0.01 9.83
CA LYS A 440 5.81 -0.83 9.00
C LYS A 440 7.29 -0.62 9.32
N ILE A 441 7.70 0.63 9.61
CA ILE A 441 9.08 0.92 10.06
C ILE A 441 9.34 0.24 11.40
N LYS A 442 8.42 0.37 12.36
CA LYS A 442 8.53 -0.30 13.67
C LYS A 442 8.69 -1.81 13.53
N LEU A 443 7.83 -2.45 12.75
CA LEU A 443 7.84 -3.90 12.55
C LEU A 443 9.11 -4.42 11.86
N LYS A 444 9.77 -3.62 11.03
CA LYS A 444 11.06 -3.98 10.42
C LYS A 444 12.24 -3.86 11.37
N ASN A 445 12.13 -3.03 12.39
CA ASN A 445 13.19 -2.80 13.39
C ASN A 445 13.07 -3.72 14.61
N ILE A 446 12.05 -4.57 14.66
CA ILE A 446 11.90 -5.62 15.67
C ILE A 446 12.41 -6.92 15.05
N PRO A 447 13.43 -7.58 15.62
CA PRO A 447 13.97 -8.84 15.12
C PRO A 447 12.97 -9.99 15.21
#